data_57cfe93d7f89f0e85f6ec214031c2cd4
#
_entry.id   57cfe93d7f89f0e85f6ec214031c2cd4
#
_cell.length_a   1.000
_cell.length_b   1.000
_cell.length_c   1.000
_cell.angle_alpha   90.00
_cell.angle_beta   90.00
_cell.angle_gamma   90.00
#
_symmetry.space_group_name_H-M   'P 1'
#
loop_
_entity.id
_entity.type
_entity.pdbx_description
1 polymer ?
#
loop_
_entity_poly.entity_id
_entity_poly.type
_entity_poly.pdbx_seq_one_letter_code
_entity_poly.pdbx_strand_id
1 'polypeptide(L)'
;MQTFYVNGAAWQASKLLGKGKGGYSYLTERDGVPFVLKKIHHEPCDYYTFGNKIQAELNDYNRLSALSIRMPRLIECDESAEIIIKDYIDGDTAETLVRQNRLEESHLAQLRQMCAVLY
;
A
#
# COMPACT_ATOMS: atom_id res chain seq x y z
N MET A 1 -20.94 -0.50 0.82
CA MET A 1 -19.81 -0.39 1.77
C MET A 1 -19.50 -1.78 2.30
N GLN A 2 -18.24 -2.16 2.31
CA GLN A 2 -17.80 -3.50 2.72
C GLN A 2 -17.10 -3.43 4.07
N THR A 3 -17.38 -4.40 4.95
CA THR A 3 -16.76 -4.47 6.27
C THR A 3 -15.69 -5.56 6.28
N PHE A 4 -14.50 -5.21 6.78
CA PHE A 4 -13.41 -6.14 7.02
C PHE A 4 -13.11 -6.19 8.52
N TYR A 5 -12.74 -7.36 9.00
CA TYR A 5 -12.31 -7.52 10.40
C TYR A 5 -10.81 -7.70 10.44
N VAL A 6 -10.16 -6.83 11.20
CA VAL A 6 -8.70 -6.83 11.34
C VAL A 6 -8.38 -6.95 12.83
N ASN A 7 -7.78 -8.05 13.23
CA ASN A 7 -7.49 -8.36 14.64
C ASN A 7 -8.74 -8.22 15.52
N GLY A 8 -9.89 -8.63 14.99
CA GLY A 8 -11.17 -8.59 15.71
C GLY A 8 -11.90 -7.24 15.66
N ALA A 9 -11.33 -6.21 15.08
CA ALA A 9 -11.96 -4.90 14.96
C ALA A 9 -12.52 -4.69 13.55
N ALA A 10 -13.71 -4.11 13.46
CA ALA A 10 -14.35 -3.85 12.17
C ALA A 10 -13.81 -2.59 11.52
N TRP A 11 -13.47 -2.69 10.23
CA TRP A 11 -13.07 -1.57 9.38
C TRP A 11 -13.99 -1.54 8.18
N GLN A 12 -14.58 -0.39 7.91
CA GLN A 12 -15.50 -0.23 6.79
C GLN A 12 -14.79 0.40 5.60
N ALA A 13 -14.78 -0.33 4.48
CA ALA A 13 -14.22 0.14 3.23
C ALA A 13 -15.27 0.88 2.44
N SER A 14 -14.99 2.14 2.10
CA SER A 14 -15.92 3.01 1.39
C SER A 14 -15.73 3.01 -0.12
N LYS A 15 -14.50 2.69 -0.58
CA LYS A 15 -14.15 2.84 -1.99
C LYS A 15 -12.97 1.94 -2.33
N LEU A 16 -13.01 1.31 -3.49
CA LEU A 16 -11.86 0.60 -4.04
C LEU A 16 -10.90 1.62 -4.65
N LEU A 17 -9.67 1.67 -4.16
CA LEU A 17 -8.63 2.56 -4.68
C LEU A 17 -7.86 1.95 -5.84
N GLY A 18 -7.66 0.63 -5.79
CA GLY A 18 -6.95 -0.05 -6.84
C GLY A 18 -6.85 -1.55 -6.62
N LYS A 19 -6.43 -2.24 -7.68
CA LYS A 19 -6.18 -3.67 -7.67
C LYS A 19 -4.80 -3.92 -8.23
N GLY A 20 -3.97 -4.61 -7.46
CA GLY A 20 -2.65 -5.06 -7.90
C GLY A 20 -2.59 -6.58 -8.03
N LYS A 21 -1.41 -7.10 -8.34
CA LYS A 21 -1.16 -8.54 -8.41
C LYS A 21 -1.26 -9.20 -7.04
N GLY A 22 -0.98 -8.44 -5.99
CA GLY A 22 -0.97 -8.94 -4.62
C GLY A 22 -2.27 -8.78 -3.87
N GLY A 23 -3.09 -7.79 -4.19
CA GLY A 23 -4.29 -7.51 -3.42
C GLY A 23 -5.14 -6.38 -3.93
N TYR A 24 -6.21 -6.13 -3.20
CA TYR A 24 -7.13 -5.01 -3.42
C TYR A 24 -6.88 -3.95 -2.35
N SER A 25 -6.80 -2.69 -2.75
CA SER A 25 -6.62 -1.55 -1.84
C SER A 25 -7.91 -0.76 -1.75
N TYR A 26 -8.38 -0.54 -0.53
CA TYR A 26 -9.62 0.18 -0.24
C TYR A 26 -9.34 1.41 0.60
N LEU A 27 -10.17 2.43 0.42
CA LEU A 27 -10.21 3.56 1.34
C LEU A 27 -11.08 3.19 2.53
N THR A 28 -10.54 3.37 3.73
CA THR A 28 -11.26 3.18 4.98
C THR A 28 -11.04 4.38 5.88
N GLU A 29 -11.82 4.48 6.94
CA GLU A 29 -11.76 5.61 7.85
C GLU A 29 -12.01 5.14 9.27
N ARG A 30 -11.30 5.75 10.23
CA ARG A 30 -11.55 5.55 11.65
C ARG A 30 -11.35 6.89 12.36
N ASP A 31 -12.36 7.28 13.15
CA ASP A 31 -12.33 8.54 13.91
C ASP A 31 -12.05 9.76 13.04
N GLY A 32 -12.60 9.78 11.82
CA GLY A 32 -12.42 10.86 10.87
C GLY A 32 -11.10 10.87 10.12
N VAL A 33 -10.24 9.89 10.39
CA VAL A 33 -8.91 9.78 9.73
C VAL A 33 -8.96 8.71 8.65
N PRO A 34 -8.56 9.04 7.41
CA PRO A 34 -8.53 8.05 6.33
C PRO A 34 -7.30 7.15 6.40
N PHE A 35 -7.51 5.88 6.03
CA PHE A 35 -6.47 4.88 5.93
C PHE A 35 -6.65 4.04 4.68
N VAL A 36 -5.62 3.32 4.29
CA VAL A 36 -5.69 2.32 3.23
C VAL A 36 -5.75 0.94 3.87
N LEU A 37 -6.76 0.17 3.49
CA LEU A 37 -6.88 -1.24 3.85
C LEU A 37 -6.54 -2.07 2.62
N LYS A 38 -5.48 -2.87 2.72
CA LYS A 38 -5.10 -3.79 1.63
C LYS A 38 -5.45 -5.21 2.01
N LYS A 39 -6.34 -5.81 1.22
CA LYS A 39 -6.70 -7.22 1.35
C LYS A 39 -5.94 -8.01 0.30
N ILE A 40 -5.11 -8.94 0.75
CA ILE A 40 -4.36 -9.84 -0.14
C ILE A 40 -5.36 -10.76 -0.86
N HIS A 41 -5.15 -10.99 -2.15
CA HIS A 41 -5.89 -11.98 -2.91
C HIS A 41 -4.97 -13.10 -3.39
N HIS A 42 -5.57 -14.22 -3.76
CA HIS A 42 -4.87 -15.38 -4.29
C HIS A 42 -5.34 -15.71 -5.70
N GLU A 43 -5.71 -14.68 -6.46
CA GLU A 43 -6.14 -14.84 -7.84
C GLU A 43 -4.97 -15.29 -8.72
N PRO A 44 -5.18 -16.22 -9.65
CA PRO A 44 -4.11 -16.72 -10.53
C PRO A 44 -3.46 -15.60 -11.35
N CYS A 45 -2.16 -15.74 -11.56
CA CYS A 45 -1.38 -14.84 -12.40
C CYS A 45 -0.49 -15.70 -13.29
N ASP A 46 -0.61 -15.55 -14.61
CA ASP A 46 0.02 -16.46 -15.59
C ASP A 46 1.55 -16.38 -15.60
N TYR A 47 2.11 -15.27 -15.18
CA TYR A 47 3.56 -15.04 -15.29
C TYR A 47 4.24 -14.78 -13.95
N TYR A 48 3.55 -14.98 -12.83
CA TYR A 48 4.11 -14.72 -11.53
C TYR A 48 3.48 -15.62 -10.48
N THR A 49 4.32 -16.32 -9.73
CA THR A 49 3.85 -17.15 -8.61
C THR A 49 4.29 -16.50 -7.30
N PHE A 50 3.32 -16.21 -6.45
CA PHE A 50 3.61 -15.69 -5.12
C PHE A 50 3.65 -16.83 -4.11
N GLY A 51 4.58 -16.73 -3.17
CA GLY A 51 4.55 -17.55 -1.96
C GLY A 51 3.62 -16.91 -0.92
N ASN A 52 4.13 -16.66 0.29
CA ASN A 52 3.39 -15.95 1.33
C ASN A 52 3.45 -14.44 1.06
N LYS A 53 2.43 -13.90 0.41
CA LYS A 53 2.36 -12.50 -0.01
C LYS A 53 2.41 -11.52 1.15
N ILE A 54 1.67 -11.79 2.22
CA ILE A 54 1.62 -10.86 3.35
C ILE A 54 2.96 -10.82 4.09
N GLN A 55 3.61 -11.96 4.24
CA GLN A 55 4.92 -12.01 4.87
C GLN A 55 5.97 -11.28 4.03
N ALA A 56 5.92 -11.43 2.72
CA ALA A 56 6.80 -10.71 1.81
C ALA A 56 6.62 -9.20 1.92
N GLU A 57 5.39 -8.73 1.99
CA GLU A 57 5.09 -7.31 2.12
C GLU A 57 5.54 -6.76 3.49
N LEU A 58 5.34 -7.51 4.56
CA LEU A 58 5.80 -7.13 5.89
C LEU A 58 7.33 -7.06 5.95
N ASN A 59 8.01 -8.01 5.33
CA ASN A 59 9.48 -8.00 5.26
C ASN A 59 9.99 -6.76 4.53
N ASP A 60 9.33 -6.38 3.45
CA ASP A 60 9.67 -5.15 2.71
C ASP A 60 9.44 -3.90 3.55
N TYR A 61 8.32 -3.83 4.28
CA TYR A 61 8.07 -2.74 5.22
C TYR A 61 9.17 -2.61 6.26
N ASN A 62 9.55 -3.72 6.88
CA ASN A 62 10.61 -3.73 7.89
C ASN A 62 11.94 -3.27 7.32
N ARG A 63 12.29 -3.74 6.13
CA ARG A 63 13.54 -3.37 5.46
C ARG A 63 13.55 -1.90 5.05
N LEU A 64 12.49 -1.42 4.42
CA LEU A 64 12.41 -0.06 3.92
C LEU A 64 12.24 0.97 5.04
N SER A 65 11.52 0.64 6.12
CA SER A 65 11.35 1.56 7.24
C SER A 65 12.63 1.82 8.01
N ALA A 66 13.62 0.92 7.91
CA ALA A 66 14.95 1.12 8.50
C ALA A 66 15.81 2.10 7.70
N LEU A 67 15.37 2.47 6.49
CA LEU A 67 16.04 3.44 5.63
C LEU A 67 15.36 4.81 5.75
N SER A 68 16.03 5.86 5.26
CA SER A 68 15.48 7.22 5.32
C SER A 68 14.48 7.51 4.20
N ILE A 69 13.69 6.53 3.82
CA ILE A 69 12.68 6.67 2.77
C ILE A 69 11.34 7.02 3.40
N ARG A 70 10.71 8.07 2.88
CA ARG A 70 9.36 8.45 3.30
C ARG A 70 8.35 7.48 2.68
N MET A 71 7.57 6.85 3.52
CA MET A 71 6.56 5.89 3.09
C MET A 71 5.38 5.90 4.06
N PRO A 72 4.20 5.40 3.64
CA PRO A 72 3.07 5.25 4.56
C PRO A 72 3.44 4.37 5.74
N ARG A 73 3.00 4.76 6.93
CA ARG A 73 3.22 3.94 8.13
C ARG A 73 2.34 2.70 8.08
N LEU A 74 2.87 1.58 8.56
CA LEU A 74 2.08 0.38 8.81
C LEU A 74 1.36 0.59 10.14
N ILE A 75 0.02 0.66 10.09
CA ILE A 75 -0.81 0.91 11.28
C ILE A 75 -1.18 -0.40 11.94
N GLU A 76 -1.64 -1.36 11.15
CA GLU A 76 -2.08 -2.65 11.65
C GLU A 76 -1.89 -3.74 10.61
N CYS A 77 -1.68 -4.97 11.09
CA CYS A 77 -1.55 -6.14 10.23
C CYS A 77 -2.24 -7.33 10.87
N ASP A 78 -3.05 -8.03 10.09
CA ASP A 78 -3.66 -9.29 10.49
C ASP A 78 -3.23 -10.36 9.48
N GLU A 79 -2.24 -11.17 9.87
CA GLU A 79 -1.70 -12.20 8.99
C GLU A 79 -2.72 -13.28 8.66
N SER A 80 -3.59 -13.65 9.62
CA SER A 80 -4.63 -14.67 9.41
C SER A 80 -5.67 -14.21 8.40
N ALA A 81 -6.08 -12.96 8.46
CA ALA A 81 -7.03 -12.38 7.52
C ALA A 81 -6.36 -11.91 6.23
N GLU A 82 -5.03 -11.82 6.22
CA GLU A 82 -4.23 -11.30 5.13
C GLU A 82 -4.61 -9.87 4.78
N ILE A 83 -4.70 -9.02 5.81
CA ILE A 83 -5.08 -7.61 5.68
C ILE A 83 -4.00 -6.74 6.31
N ILE A 84 -3.68 -5.63 5.64
CA ILE A 84 -2.77 -4.60 6.12
C ILE A 84 -3.50 -3.28 6.13
N ILE A 85 -3.36 -2.53 7.23
CA ILE A 85 -3.85 -1.15 7.32
C ILE A 85 -2.64 -0.22 7.34
N LYS A 86 -2.64 0.78 6.50
CA LYS A 86 -1.56 1.76 6.41
C LYS A 86 -2.11 3.16 6.18
N ASP A 87 -1.24 4.16 6.36
CA ASP A 87 -1.61 5.56 6.14
C ASP A 87 -2.16 5.76 4.73
N TYR A 88 -3.17 6.63 4.62
CA TYR A 88 -3.63 7.13 3.34
C TYR A 88 -2.88 8.43 3.03
N ILE A 89 -2.25 8.46 1.86
CA ILE A 89 -1.57 9.66 1.37
C ILE A 89 -2.44 10.24 0.25
N ASP A 90 -2.96 11.44 0.48
CA ASP A 90 -3.74 12.15 -0.52
C ASP A 90 -2.80 12.77 -1.55
N GLY A 91 -3.00 12.42 -2.81
CA GLY A 91 -2.17 12.91 -3.89
C GLY A 91 -2.16 11.94 -5.07
N ASP A 92 -1.52 12.35 -6.13
CA ASP A 92 -1.39 11.55 -7.34
C ASP A 92 -0.19 10.62 -7.24
N THR A 93 -0.31 9.43 -7.84
CA THR A 93 0.82 8.51 -7.98
C THR A 93 1.77 9.02 -9.08
N ALA A 94 3.02 8.57 -9.04
CA ALA A 94 3.98 8.89 -10.09
C ALA A 94 3.48 8.43 -11.47
N GLU A 95 2.81 7.27 -11.52
CA GLU A 95 2.20 6.77 -12.77
C GLU A 95 1.17 7.75 -13.33
N THR A 96 0.29 8.28 -12.48
CA THR A 96 -0.70 9.27 -12.87
C THR A 96 -0.05 10.54 -13.39
N LEU A 97 0.99 11.02 -12.72
CA LEU A 97 1.73 12.21 -13.15
C LEU A 97 2.37 12.00 -14.52
N VAL A 98 2.94 10.83 -14.78
CA VAL A 98 3.52 10.51 -16.08
C VAL A 98 2.45 10.48 -17.16
N ARG A 99 1.33 9.80 -16.93
CA ARG A 99 0.22 9.72 -17.90
C ARG A 99 -0.35 11.07 -18.25
N GLN A 100 -0.42 11.99 -17.30
CA GLN A 100 -0.99 13.32 -17.47
C GLN A 100 0.05 14.36 -17.87
N ASN A 101 1.29 13.94 -18.10
CA ASN A 101 2.42 14.83 -18.42
C ASN A 101 2.61 15.94 -17.37
N ARG A 102 2.47 15.57 -16.09
CA ARG A 102 2.59 16.49 -14.95
C ARG A 102 3.81 16.23 -14.07
N LEU A 103 4.66 15.28 -14.49
CA LEU A 103 5.88 14.96 -13.73
C LEU A 103 6.89 16.10 -13.87
N GLU A 104 7.30 16.66 -12.74
CA GLU A 104 8.21 17.81 -12.69
C GLU A 104 9.61 17.38 -12.25
N GLU A 105 10.59 18.28 -12.43
CA GLU A 105 11.98 18.03 -12.03
C GLU A 105 12.10 17.76 -10.52
N SER A 106 11.29 18.40 -9.71
CA SER A 106 11.26 18.16 -8.26
C SER A 106 10.88 16.73 -7.93
N HIS A 107 9.95 16.13 -8.69
CA HIS A 107 9.56 14.73 -8.51
C HIS A 107 10.72 13.80 -8.86
N LEU A 108 11.43 14.09 -9.97
CA LEU A 108 12.58 13.31 -10.39
C LEU A 108 13.71 13.38 -9.38
N ALA A 109 13.95 14.55 -8.79
CA ALA A 109 14.97 14.73 -7.77
C ALA A 109 14.68 13.87 -6.54
N GLN A 110 13.41 13.82 -6.09
CA GLN A 110 13.00 12.98 -4.97
C GLN A 110 13.17 11.49 -5.28
N LEU A 111 12.80 11.05 -6.48
CA LEU A 111 12.98 9.67 -6.91
C LEU A 111 14.46 9.27 -6.95
N ARG A 112 15.32 10.14 -7.46
CA ARG A 112 16.78 9.91 -7.48
C ARG A 112 17.33 9.76 -6.06
N GLN A 113 16.87 10.60 -5.13
CA GLN A 113 17.29 10.54 -3.75
C GLN A 113 16.87 9.23 -3.08
N MET A 114 15.64 8.76 -3.34
CA MET A 114 15.16 7.47 -2.84
C MET A 114 16.00 6.31 -3.40
N CYS A 115 16.32 6.35 -4.69
CA CYS A 115 17.18 5.34 -5.31
C CYS A 115 18.57 5.32 -4.69
N ALA A 116 19.14 6.48 -4.37
CA ALA A 116 20.46 6.57 -3.74
C ALA A 116 20.47 5.94 -2.35
N VAL A 117 19.36 6.01 -1.61
CA VAL A 117 19.22 5.37 -0.30
C VAL A 117 19.10 3.85 -0.43
N LEU A 118 18.43 3.36 -1.49
CA LEU A 118 18.23 1.93 -1.73
C LEU A 118 19.47 1.22 -2.23
N TYR A 119 20.31 1.90 -2.96
CA TYR A 119 21.52 1.38 -3.60
C TYR A 119 22.76 2.13 -3.13
#